data_c35f02059de261d70f58257251371641
#
_entry.id   c35f02059de261d70f58257251371641
#
_cell.length_a   1.000
_cell.length_b   1.000
_cell.length_c   1.000
_cell.angle_alpha   90.00
_cell.angle_beta   90.00
_cell.angle_gamma   90.00
#
_symmetry.space_group_name_H-M   'P 1'
#
loop_
_entity.id
_entity.type
_entity.pdbx_description
1 polymer ?
#
loop_
_entity_poly.entity_id
_entity_poly.type
_entity_poly.pdbx_seq_one_letter_code
_entity_poly.pdbx_strand_id
1 'polypeptide(L)'
;MSYTPNSNRYQTMEYRRCGRSGLKLPAISLGLWHNFGHVDVLENCRQILRLAFDRGITHFDLANNYGPPPGSAEENFGRILQKDFAGYRDELIISTKAGYHMWEGPYGEWGSKKYLVSSLDQSLKRMNLEYVDIFYHHRPDPETPLEETMTALDLIVRQGKALYVGLSNYQPEEAAEAIQILQHLGTPCLIHQPKYSMFERWVEGGLLDLLEKSGVGCIPFSPLAQGLLTNKYLKGIPADSRAAKPHGFLQENQVSEDKLIKVGKLNELALERGQTLAQMALAWLLKDQRITSVLIGASKPEQLTDSLQCLNNTQFSPEELNRIEGILH
;
A
#
# COMPACT_ATOMS: atom_id res chain seq x y z
N MET A 1 -20.83 14.29 -18.13
CA MET A 1 -20.28 15.47 -17.41
C MET A 1 -18.84 15.18 -17.08
N SER A 2 -17.96 16.15 -17.23
CA SER A 2 -16.57 16.05 -16.77
C SER A 2 -16.55 15.96 -15.24
N TYR A 3 -15.62 15.19 -14.68
CA TYR A 3 -15.40 15.14 -13.23
C TYR A 3 -14.76 16.44 -12.76
N THR A 4 -15.29 17.00 -11.68
CA THR A 4 -14.72 18.15 -10.99
C THR A 4 -14.51 17.75 -9.53
N PRO A 5 -13.27 17.71 -9.03
CA PRO A 5 -12.99 17.31 -7.66
C PRO A 5 -13.55 18.31 -6.64
N ASN A 6 -13.80 17.82 -5.43
CA ASN A 6 -14.16 18.66 -4.29
C ASN A 6 -13.04 19.71 -4.03
N SER A 7 -13.40 21.00 -4.03
CA SER A 7 -12.46 22.09 -3.78
C SER A 7 -11.84 22.05 -2.38
N ASN A 8 -12.53 21.47 -1.40
CA ASN A 8 -12.10 21.36 -0.01
C ASN A 8 -11.40 20.02 0.33
N ARG A 9 -11.02 19.21 -0.70
CA ARG A 9 -10.48 17.87 -0.53
C ARG A 9 -9.27 17.76 0.39
N TYR A 10 -8.48 18.80 0.49
CA TYR A 10 -7.25 18.80 1.31
C TYR A 10 -7.45 19.20 2.78
N GLN A 11 -8.65 19.70 3.16
CA GLN A 11 -8.87 20.30 4.48
C GLN A 11 -8.96 19.27 5.63
N THR A 12 -9.36 18.05 5.34
CA THR A 12 -9.61 17.00 6.35
C THR A 12 -8.57 15.90 6.36
N MET A 13 -7.70 15.83 5.36
CA MET A 13 -6.64 14.83 5.25
C MET A 13 -5.36 15.34 5.92
N GLU A 14 -4.81 14.54 6.84
CA GLU A 14 -3.47 14.75 7.37
C GLU A 14 -2.43 14.31 6.32
N TYR A 15 -1.43 15.15 6.07
CA TYR A 15 -0.30 14.84 5.19
C TYR A 15 0.99 14.73 6.00
N ARG A 16 1.62 13.55 5.96
CA ARG A 16 2.82 13.22 6.71
C ARG A 16 4.04 13.24 5.80
N ARG A 17 5.14 13.79 6.28
CA ARG A 17 6.41 13.80 5.55
C ARG A 17 6.93 12.37 5.36
N CYS A 18 7.34 12.05 4.14
CA CYS A 18 7.93 10.75 3.82
C CYS A 18 9.42 10.75 4.18
N GLY A 19 9.73 10.21 5.35
CA GLY A 19 11.09 10.24 5.90
C GLY A 19 11.66 11.65 5.99
N ARG A 20 12.90 11.86 5.50
CA ARG A 20 13.56 13.18 5.43
C ARG A 20 13.38 13.88 4.08
N SER A 21 12.58 13.33 3.18
CA SER A 21 12.37 13.91 1.85
C SER A 21 11.45 15.15 1.90
N GLY A 22 11.34 15.85 0.79
CA GLY A 22 10.37 16.94 0.61
C GLY A 22 8.94 16.45 0.38
N LEU A 23 8.76 15.16 0.03
CA LEU A 23 7.46 14.60 -0.29
C LEU A 23 6.60 14.40 0.96
N LYS A 24 5.30 14.69 0.84
CA LYS A 24 4.29 14.34 1.83
C LYS A 24 3.29 13.38 1.22
N LEU A 25 2.89 12.37 1.98
CA LEU A 25 1.82 11.45 1.62
C LEU A 25 0.59 11.68 2.52
N PRO A 26 -0.63 11.43 2.04
CA PRO A 26 -1.82 11.40 2.89
C PRO A 26 -1.67 10.29 3.94
N ALA A 27 -2.19 10.48 5.13
CA ALA A 27 -2.13 9.47 6.20
C ALA A 27 -2.75 8.12 5.77
N ILE A 28 -3.71 8.17 4.84
CA ILE A 28 -4.29 7.00 4.17
C ILE A 28 -4.03 7.09 2.66
N SER A 29 -3.46 6.04 2.08
CA SER A 29 -3.24 5.86 0.64
C SER A 29 -4.13 4.75 0.09
N LEU A 30 -4.46 4.79 -1.21
CA LEU A 30 -5.30 3.78 -1.85
C LEU A 30 -4.46 2.82 -2.69
N GLY A 31 -4.50 1.52 -2.31
CA GLY A 31 -3.89 0.43 -3.05
C GLY A 31 -4.86 -0.21 -4.04
N LEU A 32 -4.40 -0.44 -5.26
CA LEU A 32 -5.20 -0.96 -6.38
C LEU A 32 -4.91 -2.43 -6.67
N TRP A 33 -4.47 -3.20 -5.66
CA TRP A 33 -4.14 -4.62 -5.83
C TRP A 33 -5.34 -5.48 -6.21
N HIS A 34 -6.48 -5.25 -5.56
CA HIS A 34 -7.73 -5.95 -5.81
C HIS A 34 -8.80 -4.98 -6.26
N ASN A 35 -9.82 -5.48 -6.97
CA ASN A 35 -11.00 -4.74 -7.39
C ASN A 35 -10.75 -3.68 -8.48
N PHE A 36 -9.62 -3.75 -9.17
CA PHE A 36 -9.25 -2.82 -10.25
C PHE A 36 -8.83 -3.53 -11.54
N GLY A 37 -8.93 -4.88 -11.60
CA GLY A 37 -8.64 -5.66 -12.80
C GLY A 37 -9.76 -5.62 -13.85
N HIS A 38 -9.55 -6.33 -14.97
CA HIS A 38 -10.54 -6.41 -16.05
C HIS A 38 -11.81 -7.18 -15.66
N VAL A 39 -11.74 -7.99 -14.59
CA VAL A 39 -12.91 -8.71 -14.06
C VAL A 39 -13.80 -7.82 -13.19
N ASP A 40 -13.35 -6.62 -12.89
CA ASP A 40 -14.06 -5.68 -12.04
C ASP A 40 -14.84 -4.65 -12.88
N VAL A 41 -15.90 -4.09 -12.32
CA VAL A 41 -16.70 -3.07 -13.00
C VAL A 41 -15.95 -1.75 -13.02
N LEU A 42 -15.51 -1.30 -14.20
CA LEU A 42 -14.68 -0.09 -14.36
C LEU A 42 -15.33 1.16 -13.72
N GLU A 43 -16.65 1.30 -13.79
CA GLU A 43 -17.35 2.45 -13.19
C GLU A 43 -17.28 2.43 -11.67
N ASN A 44 -17.27 1.25 -11.02
CA ASN A 44 -17.05 1.14 -9.58
C ASN A 44 -15.59 1.55 -9.22
N CYS A 45 -14.60 1.09 -9.99
CA CYS A 45 -13.21 1.54 -9.84
C CYS A 45 -13.11 3.07 -9.93
N ARG A 46 -13.78 3.64 -10.91
CA ARG A 46 -13.82 5.08 -11.16
C ARG A 46 -14.45 5.86 -10.01
N GLN A 47 -15.56 5.35 -9.44
CA GLN A 47 -16.23 5.98 -8.28
C GLN A 47 -15.32 5.95 -7.04
N ILE A 48 -14.62 4.83 -6.79
CA ILE A 48 -13.68 4.71 -5.68
C ILE A 48 -12.53 5.72 -5.83
N LEU A 49 -11.91 5.83 -7.02
CA LEU A 49 -10.81 6.76 -7.28
C LEU A 49 -11.23 8.22 -7.13
N ARG A 50 -12.41 8.60 -7.65
CA ARG A 50 -12.98 9.94 -7.50
C ARG A 50 -13.23 10.28 -6.03
N LEU A 51 -13.90 9.37 -5.31
CA LEU A 51 -14.16 9.55 -3.88
C LEU A 51 -12.85 9.68 -3.09
N ALA A 52 -11.84 8.85 -3.41
CA ALA A 52 -10.54 8.93 -2.77
C ALA A 52 -9.92 10.33 -2.93
N PHE A 53 -9.88 10.84 -4.15
CA PHE A 53 -9.35 12.17 -4.43
C PHE A 53 -10.20 13.28 -3.80
N ASP A 54 -11.54 13.19 -3.85
CA ASP A 54 -12.46 14.12 -3.19
C ASP A 54 -12.30 14.17 -1.66
N ARG A 55 -11.68 13.14 -1.07
CA ARG A 55 -11.37 13.03 0.35
C ARG A 55 -9.90 13.29 0.69
N GLY A 56 -9.10 13.78 -0.28
CA GLY A 56 -7.71 14.15 -0.08
C GLY A 56 -6.71 13.00 -0.16
N ILE A 57 -7.13 11.82 -0.61
CA ILE A 57 -6.17 10.75 -0.95
C ILE A 57 -5.54 11.13 -2.29
N THR A 58 -4.27 11.50 -2.24
CA THR A 58 -3.49 11.86 -3.42
C THR A 58 -2.56 10.74 -3.90
N HIS A 59 -2.35 9.69 -3.10
CA HIS A 59 -1.46 8.58 -3.43
C HIS A 59 -2.25 7.34 -3.85
N PHE A 60 -1.99 6.88 -5.09
CA PHE A 60 -2.52 5.66 -5.69
C PHE A 60 -1.38 4.69 -5.95
N ASP A 61 -1.47 3.50 -5.36
CA ASP A 61 -0.41 2.50 -5.35
C ASP A 61 -0.78 1.27 -6.19
N LEU A 62 0.02 1.01 -7.22
CA LEU A 62 -0.13 -0.08 -8.17
C LEU A 62 1.06 -1.05 -8.11
N ALA A 63 1.04 -2.06 -8.97
CA ALA A 63 2.17 -2.88 -9.38
C ALA A 63 1.90 -3.47 -10.77
N ASN A 64 2.97 -3.82 -11.48
CA ASN A 64 2.88 -4.37 -12.82
C ASN A 64 2.02 -5.63 -12.91
N ASN A 65 1.99 -6.45 -11.84
CA ASN A 65 1.26 -7.72 -11.78
C ASN A 65 -0.16 -7.61 -11.20
N TYR A 66 -0.64 -6.40 -10.86
CA TYR A 66 -1.99 -6.25 -10.31
C TYR A 66 -3.08 -6.44 -11.36
N GLY A 67 -4.17 -7.09 -10.94
CA GLY A 67 -5.30 -7.46 -11.79
C GLY A 67 -6.33 -8.31 -11.04
N PRO A 68 -6.89 -9.38 -11.62
CA PRO A 68 -6.53 -10.12 -12.85
C PRO A 68 -7.06 -9.47 -14.15
N PRO A 69 -6.45 -9.82 -15.33
CA PRO A 69 -5.12 -10.41 -15.50
C PRO A 69 -3.99 -9.47 -15.07
N PRO A 70 -2.73 -9.94 -14.90
CA PRO A 70 -1.59 -9.07 -14.59
C PRO A 70 -1.49 -7.87 -15.55
N GLY A 71 -1.29 -6.66 -14.99
CA GLY A 71 -1.24 -5.40 -15.75
C GLY A 71 -2.59 -4.70 -15.92
N SER A 72 -3.71 -5.41 -15.75
CA SER A 72 -5.03 -4.82 -16.00
C SER A 72 -5.44 -3.73 -15.01
N ALA A 73 -4.93 -3.76 -13.80
CA ALA A 73 -5.16 -2.68 -12.84
C ALA A 73 -4.51 -1.36 -13.31
N GLU A 74 -3.29 -1.42 -13.85
CA GLU A 74 -2.61 -0.25 -14.45
C GLU A 74 -3.34 0.25 -15.69
N GLU A 75 -3.85 -0.63 -16.56
CA GLU A 75 -4.64 -0.24 -17.74
C GLU A 75 -5.93 0.47 -17.35
N ASN A 76 -6.68 -0.08 -16.40
CA ASN A 76 -7.93 0.53 -15.92
C ASN A 76 -7.66 1.87 -15.22
N PHE A 77 -6.60 1.94 -14.40
CA PHE A 77 -6.18 3.18 -13.77
C PHE A 77 -5.82 4.23 -14.82
N GLY A 78 -5.01 3.88 -15.82
CA GLY A 78 -4.63 4.77 -16.91
C GLY A 78 -5.82 5.35 -17.67
N ARG A 79 -6.82 4.51 -17.99
CA ARG A 79 -8.08 4.95 -18.65
C ARG A 79 -8.84 5.96 -17.79
N ILE A 80 -8.92 5.71 -16.46
CA ILE A 80 -9.62 6.59 -15.52
C ILE A 80 -8.81 7.89 -15.33
N LEU A 81 -7.50 7.79 -15.20
CA LEU A 81 -6.60 8.93 -15.06
C LEU A 81 -6.79 9.93 -16.20
N GLN A 82 -6.76 9.45 -17.45
CA GLN A 82 -6.95 10.30 -18.61
C GLN A 82 -8.34 10.92 -18.68
N LYS A 83 -9.36 10.17 -18.30
CA LYS A 83 -10.74 10.63 -18.38
C LYS A 83 -11.11 11.64 -17.30
N ASP A 84 -10.63 11.43 -16.08
CA ASP A 84 -11.09 12.18 -14.89
C ASP A 84 -10.01 13.03 -14.24
N PHE A 85 -8.73 12.65 -14.38
CA PHE A 85 -7.64 13.26 -13.61
C PHE A 85 -6.54 13.89 -14.48
N ALA A 86 -6.74 14.00 -15.81
CA ALA A 86 -5.72 14.53 -16.71
C ALA A 86 -5.22 15.95 -16.31
N GLY A 87 -6.11 16.79 -15.78
CA GLY A 87 -5.77 18.14 -15.29
C GLY A 87 -5.20 18.17 -13.88
N TYR A 88 -5.04 17.01 -13.21
CA TYR A 88 -4.65 16.91 -11.80
C TYR A 88 -3.41 16.04 -11.59
N ARG A 89 -2.68 15.68 -12.67
CA ARG A 89 -1.50 14.79 -12.59
C ARG A 89 -0.49 15.28 -11.54
N ASP A 90 -0.25 16.59 -11.48
CA ASP A 90 0.73 17.20 -10.56
C ASP A 90 0.25 17.23 -9.09
N GLU A 91 -1.03 16.96 -8.85
CA GLU A 91 -1.60 16.82 -7.51
C GLU A 91 -1.59 15.35 -7.03
N LEU A 92 -1.21 14.40 -7.89
CA LEU A 92 -1.23 12.97 -7.60
C LEU A 92 0.17 12.42 -7.40
N ILE A 93 0.28 11.48 -6.48
CA ILE A 93 1.42 10.59 -6.33
C ILE A 93 1.00 9.23 -6.87
N ILE A 94 1.63 8.79 -7.93
CA ILE A 94 1.37 7.50 -8.57
C ILE A 94 2.58 6.61 -8.36
N SER A 95 2.37 5.47 -7.74
CA SER A 95 3.42 4.47 -7.55
C SER A 95 3.11 3.17 -8.26
N THR A 96 4.15 2.50 -8.75
CA THR A 96 4.06 1.13 -9.24
C THR A 96 5.29 0.33 -8.85
N LYS A 97 5.26 -0.99 -9.05
CA LYS A 97 6.26 -1.94 -8.56
C LYS A 97 6.52 -3.02 -9.59
N ALA A 98 7.71 -3.63 -9.54
CA ALA A 98 8.04 -4.85 -10.26
C ALA A 98 8.88 -5.78 -9.36
N GLY A 99 8.71 -7.12 -9.53
CA GLY A 99 9.41 -8.13 -8.75
C GLY A 99 8.73 -9.50 -8.81
N TYR A 100 7.45 -9.56 -9.15
CA TYR A 100 6.69 -10.80 -9.33
C TYR A 100 6.56 -11.15 -10.81
N HIS A 101 6.23 -12.42 -11.09
CA HIS A 101 6.08 -12.95 -12.44
C HIS A 101 5.09 -12.14 -13.31
N MET A 102 5.53 -11.79 -14.49
CA MET A 102 4.75 -11.02 -15.48
C MET A 102 4.69 -11.68 -16.86
N TRP A 103 5.73 -12.40 -17.28
CA TRP A 103 5.77 -13.13 -18.55
C TRP A 103 6.70 -14.33 -18.46
N GLU A 104 6.50 -15.29 -19.33
CA GLU A 104 7.26 -16.52 -19.37
C GLU A 104 8.72 -16.31 -19.76
N GLY A 105 9.59 -17.23 -19.31
CA GLY A 105 11.01 -17.24 -19.63
C GLY A 105 11.88 -16.55 -18.59
N PRO A 106 13.19 -16.45 -18.81
CA PRO A 106 14.16 -16.12 -17.77
C PRO A 106 14.22 -14.62 -17.40
N TYR A 107 13.42 -13.77 -18.04
CA TYR A 107 13.46 -12.31 -17.84
C TYR A 107 12.15 -11.72 -17.36
N GLY A 108 11.21 -12.54 -16.93
CA GLY A 108 9.83 -12.12 -16.60
C GLY A 108 9.56 -11.94 -15.13
N GLU A 109 10.58 -11.97 -14.25
CA GLU A 109 10.41 -11.98 -12.79
C GLU A 109 11.67 -11.44 -12.09
N TRP A 110 11.56 -11.17 -10.79
CA TRP A 110 12.62 -10.85 -9.83
C TRP A 110 13.23 -9.44 -9.95
N GLY A 111 14.56 -9.30 -9.72
CA GLY A 111 15.23 -8.04 -9.51
C GLY A 111 16.28 -7.64 -10.55
N SER A 112 16.46 -8.44 -11.63
CA SER A 112 17.46 -8.11 -12.64
C SER A 112 17.19 -6.73 -13.28
N LYS A 113 18.26 -6.02 -13.66
CA LYS A 113 18.16 -4.73 -14.37
C LYS A 113 17.31 -4.85 -15.63
N LYS A 114 17.46 -5.96 -16.35
CA LYS A 114 16.66 -6.26 -17.55
C LYS A 114 15.17 -6.27 -17.26
N TYR A 115 14.76 -6.97 -16.19
CA TYR A 115 13.37 -7.11 -15.81
C TYR A 115 12.79 -5.78 -15.28
N LEU A 116 13.47 -5.09 -14.38
CA LEU A 116 12.96 -3.87 -13.74
C LEU A 116 12.75 -2.75 -14.75
N VAL A 117 13.72 -2.50 -15.65
CA VAL A 117 13.59 -1.47 -16.69
C VAL A 117 12.46 -1.79 -17.66
N SER A 118 12.41 -3.04 -18.15
CA SER A 118 11.34 -3.47 -19.07
C SER A 118 9.96 -3.41 -18.43
N SER A 119 9.85 -3.77 -17.14
CA SER A 119 8.60 -3.74 -16.39
C SER A 119 8.08 -2.31 -16.24
N LEU A 120 8.95 -1.37 -15.87
CA LEU A 120 8.50 0.03 -15.75
C LEU A 120 8.09 0.60 -17.10
N ASP A 121 8.83 0.31 -18.18
CA ASP A 121 8.45 0.75 -19.53
C ASP A 121 7.06 0.24 -19.94
N GLN A 122 6.74 -1.01 -19.60
CA GLN A 122 5.41 -1.57 -19.83
C GLN A 122 4.34 -0.93 -18.93
N SER A 123 4.65 -0.68 -17.65
CA SER A 123 3.75 0.00 -16.71
C SER A 123 3.39 1.41 -17.17
N LEU A 124 4.39 2.19 -17.60
CA LEU A 124 4.18 3.53 -18.15
C LEU A 124 3.27 3.51 -19.39
N LYS A 125 3.46 2.53 -20.30
CA LYS A 125 2.59 2.34 -21.47
C LYS A 125 1.15 2.00 -21.07
N ARG A 126 0.95 1.07 -20.10
CA ARG A 126 -0.39 0.70 -19.62
C ARG A 126 -1.14 1.88 -19.00
N MET A 127 -0.44 2.68 -18.20
CA MET A 127 -1.02 3.85 -17.55
C MET A 127 -1.07 5.09 -18.45
N ASN A 128 -0.40 5.06 -19.62
CA ASN A 128 -0.18 6.21 -20.50
C ASN A 128 0.43 7.40 -19.75
N LEU A 129 1.54 7.14 -19.05
CA LEU A 129 2.32 8.11 -18.30
C LEU A 129 3.74 8.19 -18.86
N GLU A 130 4.37 9.35 -18.73
CA GLU A 130 5.78 9.54 -19.02
C GLU A 130 6.67 9.11 -17.85
N TYR A 131 6.16 9.27 -16.62
CA TYR A 131 6.85 8.88 -15.39
C TYR A 131 5.86 8.50 -14.28
N VAL A 132 6.34 7.73 -13.30
CA VAL A 132 5.67 7.54 -12.02
C VAL A 132 6.38 8.34 -10.93
N ASP A 133 5.68 8.67 -9.85
CA ASP A 133 6.30 9.39 -8.74
C ASP A 133 7.21 8.46 -7.94
N ILE A 134 6.77 7.21 -7.66
CA ILE A 134 7.55 6.23 -6.91
C ILE A 134 7.58 4.90 -7.65
N PHE A 135 8.77 4.36 -7.88
CA PHE A 135 8.94 3.00 -8.38
C PHE A 135 9.56 2.11 -7.30
N TYR A 136 8.90 0.98 -7.01
CA TYR A 136 9.37 0.03 -6.00
C TYR A 136 10.00 -1.22 -6.63
N HIS A 137 11.08 -1.72 -6.03
CA HIS A 137 11.38 -3.14 -6.11
C HIS A 137 10.45 -3.90 -5.15
N HIS A 138 9.61 -4.78 -5.70
CA HIS A 138 8.43 -5.33 -5.01
C HIS A 138 8.77 -6.36 -3.93
N ARG A 139 9.90 -7.06 -4.08
CA ARG A 139 10.43 -8.04 -3.12
C ARG A 139 11.91 -8.28 -3.38
N PRO A 140 12.72 -8.65 -2.38
CA PRO A 140 14.11 -9.01 -2.58
C PRO A 140 14.24 -10.22 -3.55
N ASP A 141 15.30 -10.21 -4.34
CA ASP A 141 15.65 -11.29 -5.26
C ASP A 141 16.82 -12.08 -4.65
N PRO A 142 16.65 -13.40 -4.37
CA PRO A 142 17.68 -14.18 -3.71
C PRO A 142 18.87 -14.52 -4.61
N GLU A 143 18.77 -14.33 -5.93
CA GLU A 143 19.80 -14.75 -6.89
C GLU A 143 20.50 -13.58 -7.58
N THR A 144 19.82 -12.44 -7.75
CA THR A 144 20.43 -11.24 -8.36
C THR A 144 21.24 -10.47 -7.33
N PRO A 145 22.52 -10.11 -7.61
CA PRO A 145 23.28 -9.24 -6.74
C PRO A 145 22.52 -7.95 -6.42
N LEU A 146 22.50 -7.58 -5.14
CA LEU A 146 21.71 -6.43 -4.68
C LEU A 146 22.13 -5.12 -5.37
N GLU A 147 23.41 -4.98 -5.67
CA GLU A 147 23.99 -3.84 -6.41
C GLU A 147 23.40 -3.72 -7.82
N GLU A 148 23.13 -4.83 -8.52
CA GLU A 148 22.51 -4.78 -9.83
C GLU A 148 21.08 -4.23 -9.73
N THR A 149 20.31 -4.74 -8.77
CA THR A 149 18.94 -4.28 -8.52
C THR A 149 18.91 -2.79 -8.15
N MET A 150 19.76 -2.36 -7.22
CA MET A 150 19.81 -0.94 -6.80
C MET A 150 20.31 -0.04 -7.93
N THR A 151 21.30 -0.49 -8.73
CA THR A 151 21.77 0.24 -9.93
C THR A 151 20.66 0.36 -10.98
N ALA A 152 19.75 -0.63 -11.09
CA ALA A 152 18.60 -0.53 -11.98
C ALA A 152 17.61 0.55 -11.51
N LEU A 153 17.36 0.65 -10.21
CA LEU A 153 16.51 1.70 -9.64
C LEU A 153 17.13 3.10 -9.85
N ASP A 154 18.43 3.26 -9.61
CA ASP A 154 19.16 4.50 -9.89
C ASP A 154 19.07 4.90 -11.37
N LEU A 155 19.29 3.94 -12.29
CA LEU A 155 19.16 4.18 -13.72
C LEU A 155 17.77 4.69 -14.11
N ILE A 156 16.72 4.11 -13.56
CA ILE A 156 15.32 4.49 -13.78
C ILE A 156 15.08 5.95 -13.38
N VAL A 157 15.61 6.37 -12.22
CA VAL A 157 15.50 7.77 -11.77
C VAL A 157 16.28 8.70 -12.70
N ARG A 158 17.52 8.34 -13.06
CA ARG A 158 18.34 9.14 -13.99
C ARG A 158 17.72 9.27 -15.39
N GLN A 159 16.93 8.30 -15.81
CA GLN A 159 16.14 8.36 -17.05
C GLN A 159 14.89 9.23 -16.94
N GLY A 160 14.55 9.72 -15.75
CA GLY A 160 13.33 10.49 -15.51
C GLY A 160 12.04 9.67 -15.56
N LYS A 161 12.12 8.33 -15.49
CA LYS A 161 10.95 7.43 -15.53
C LYS A 161 10.30 7.24 -14.16
N ALA A 162 11.03 7.53 -13.10
CA ALA A 162 10.50 7.66 -11.73
C ALA A 162 11.18 8.85 -11.04
N LEU A 163 10.45 9.56 -10.18
CA LEU A 163 11.02 10.65 -9.38
C LEU A 163 11.74 10.11 -8.15
N TYR A 164 11.20 9.05 -7.56
CA TYR A 164 11.72 8.41 -6.36
C TYR A 164 11.70 6.90 -6.48
N VAL A 165 12.48 6.24 -5.64
CA VAL A 165 12.50 4.78 -5.53
C VAL A 165 12.14 4.32 -4.12
N GLY A 166 11.52 3.15 -4.04
CA GLY A 166 11.17 2.48 -2.79
C GLY A 166 11.50 1.00 -2.81
N LEU A 167 11.47 0.41 -1.63
CA LEU A 167 11.67 -1.02 -1.41
C LEU A 167 10.40 -1.62 -0.81
N SER A 168 10.13 -2.91 -1.06
CA SER A 168 9.00 -3.61 -0.46
C SER A 168 9.42 -5.01 -0.01
N ASN A 169 8.95 -5.44 1.16
CA ASN A 169 9.20 -6.77 1.74
C ASN A 169 10.67 -7.10 2.10
N TYR A 170 11.56 -6.13 2.06
CA TYR A 170 12.96 -6.31 2.50
C TYR A 170 13.02 -6.48 4.02
N GLN A 171 13.77 -7.48 4.50
CA GLN A 171 14.06 -7.64 5.93
C GLN A 171 15.06 -6.57 6.40
N PRO A 172 15.21 -6.31 7.71
CA PRO A 172 16.02 -5.21 8.21
C PRO A 172 17.44 -5.17 7.66
N GLU A 173 18.13 -6.31 7.60
CA GLU A 173 19.51 -6.42 7.14
C GLU A 173 19.63 -6.10 5.65
N GLU A 174 18.80 -6.71 4.82
CA GLU A 174 18.76 -6.46 3.37
C GLU A 174 18.33 -5.02 3.06
N ALA A 175 17.37 -4.49 3.83
CA ALA A 175 16.94 -3.11 3.69
C ALA A 175 18.05 -2.12 4.01
N ALA A 176 18.85 -2.40 5.06
CA ALA A 176 19.99 -1.55 5.44
C ALA A 176 21.03 -1.48 4.33
N GLU A 177 21.40 -2.63 3.75
CA GLU A 177 22.35 -2.72 2.65
C GLU A 177 21.84 -2.02 1.39
N ALA A 178 20.60 -2.29 0.98
CA ALA A 178 19.96 -1.65 -0.17
C ALA A 178 19.91 -0.12 -0.03
N ILE A 179 19.51 0.38 1.15
CA ILE A 179 19.47 1.82 1.45
C ILE A 179 20.87 2.42 1.34
N GLN A 180 21.90 1.75 1.86
CA GLN A 180 23.27 2.21 1.77
C GLN A 180 23.77 2.28 0.32
N ILE A 181 23.51 1.26 -0.50
CA ILE A 181 23.87 1.25 -1.92
C ILE A 181 23.18 2.40 -2.65
N LEU A 182 21.87 2.56 -2.49
CA LEU A 182 21.11 3.65 -3.13
C LEU A 182 21.64 5.03 -2.71
N GLN A 183 22.02 5.20 -1.45
CA GLN A 183 22.61 6.45 -0.97
C GLN A 183 23.97 6.75 -1.61
N HIS A 184 24.82 5.75 -1.79
CA HIS A 184 26.10 5.87 -2.49
C HIS A 184 25.92 6.21 -3.97
N LEU A 185 24.89 5.70 -4.61
CA LEU A 185 24.54 6.02 -6.00
C LEU A 185 23.98 7.44 -6.17
N GLY A 186 23.64 8.13 -5.08
CA GLY A 186 23.02 9.45 -5.10
C GLY A 186 21.50 9.44 -5.38
N THR A 187 20.88 8.28 -5.28
CA THR A 187 19.42 8.07 -5.40
C THR A 187 18.88 7.48 -4.09
N PRO A 188 18.70 8.28 -3.03
CA PRO A 188 18.32 7.77 -1.73
C PRO A 188 16.95 7.08 -1.78
N CYS A 189 16.82 5.96 -1.05
CA CYS A 189 15.54 5.28 -0.86
C CYS A 189 14.55 6.22 -0.19
N LEU A 190 13.39 6.43 -0.82
CA LEU A 190 12.34 7.30 -0.28
C LEU A 190 11.53 6.61 0.81
N ILE A 191 11.13 5.37 0.58
CA ILE A 191 10.07 4.72 1.33
C ILE A 191 10.19 3.19 1.28
N HIS A 192 9.79 2.53 2.36
CA HIS A 192 9.68 1.08 2.44
C HIS A 192 8.21 0.67 2.61
N GLN A 193 7.77 -0.32 1.84
CA GLN A 193 6.41 -0.86 1.90
C GLN A 193 6.41 -2.29 2.46
N PRO A 194 6.23 -2.48 3.79
CA PRO A 194 6.16 -3.79 4.43
C PRO A 194 4.72 -4.25 4.64
N LYS A 195 4.53 -5.57 4.81
CA LYS A 195 3.31 -6.12 5.39
C LYS A 195 3.29 -5.84 6.89
N TYR A 196 2.29 -5.07 7.36
CA TYR A 196 2.17 -4.73 8.78
C TYR A 196 0.71 -4.54 9.20
N SER A 197 0.35 -5.18 10.28
CA SER A 197 -0.98 -5.10 10.91
C SER A 197 -0.88 -5.55 12.37
N MET A 198 -1.95 -5.46 13.14
CA MET A 198 -2.01 -6.01 14.50
C MET A 198 -1.66 -7.51 14.57
N PHE A 199 -1.87 -8.28 13.49
CA PHE A 199 -1.55 -9.71 13.40
C PHE A 199 -0.23 -10.03 12.68
N GLU A 200 0.45 -9.05 12.15
CA GLU A 200 1.72 -9.20 11.41
C GLU A 200 2.67 -8.10 11.84
N ARG A 201 3.56 -8.38 12.78
CA ARG A 201 4.32 -7.37 13.53
C ARG A 201 5.85 -7.47 13.39
N TRP A 202 6.34 -8.25 12.46
CA TRP A 202 7.79 -8.47 12.25
C TRP A 202 8.59 -7.16 12.06
N VAL A 203 7.96 -6.12 11.54
CA VAL A 203 8.60 -4.81 11.30
C VAL A 203 9.07 -4.11 12.59
N GLU A 204 8.43 -4.44 13.72
CA GLU A 204 8.77 -3.91 15.04
C GLU A 204 10.12 -4.47 15.54
N GLY A 205 10.58 -5.60 14.98
CA GLY A 205 11.86 -6.23 15.27
C GLY A 205 13.06 -5.57 14.58
N GLY A 206 13.06 -4.23 14.41
CA GLY A 206 14.21 -3.46 13.95
C GLY A 206 14.01 -2.70 12.63
N LEU A 207 13.06 -3.09 11.77
CA LEU A 207 12.85 -2.39 10.50
C LEU A 207 12.40 -0.94 10.72
N LEU A 208 11.41 -0.70 11.58
CA LEU A 208 10.91 0.67 11.82
C LEU A 208 12.02 1.60 12.35
N ASP A 209 12.87 1.11 13.25
CA ASP A 209 14.00 1.88 13.79
C ASP A 209 15.07 2.17 12.73
N LEU A 210 15.34 1.18 11.86
CA LEU A 210 16.23 1.35 10.71
C LEU A 210 15.71 2.44 9.77
N LEU A 211 14.43 2.40 9.41
CA LEU A 211 13.82 3.36 8.47
C LEU A 211 13.85 4.78 9.06
N GLU A 212 13.48 4.95 10.32
CA GLU A 212 13.54 6.24 11.02
C GLU A 212 14.98 6.81 11.04
N LYS A 213 15.94 5.99 11.46
CA LYS A 213 17.36 6.36 11.50
C LYS A 213 17.91 6.74 10.12
N SER A 214 17.48 6.02 9.08
CA SER A 214 17.90 6.26 7.69
C SER A 214 17.15 7.42 7.04
N GLY A 215 16.06 7.91 7.65
CA GLY A 215 15.21 8.96 7.08
C GLY A 215 14.35 8.47 5.91
N VAL A 216 13.98 7.20 5.94
CA VAL A 216 13.13 6.52 4.95
C VAL A 216 11.70 6.44 5.48
N GLY A 217 10.71 6.73 4.65
CA GLY A 217 9.29 6.60 5.02
C GLY A 217 8.85 5.14 5.13
N CYS A 218 7.73 4.91 5.83
CA CYS A 218 7.11 3.60 5.93
C CYS A 218 5.64 3.66 5.52
N ILE A 219 5.21 2.75 4.62
CA ILE A 219 3.84 2.63 4.15
C ILE A 219 3.36 1.18 4.23
N PRO A 220 2.78 0.74 5.36
CA PRO A 220 2.27 -0.62 5.50
C PRO A 220 1.18 -0.98 4.50
N PHE A 221 1.28 -2.21 3.94
CA PHE A 221 0.18 -2.83 3.20
C PHE A 221 -0.51 -3.93 4.01
N SER A 222 -1.72 -4.34 3.60
CA SER A 222 -2.59 -5.30 4.30
C SER A 222 -2.88 -4.94 5.78
N PRO A 223 -3.17 -3.68 6.10
CA PRO A 223 -3.34 -3.20 7.48
C PRO A 223 -4.49 -3.88 8.21
N LEU A 224 -5.48 -4.39 7.47
CA LEU A 224 -6.64 -5.12 7.98
C LEU A 224 -6.47 -6.65 7.92
N ALA A 225 -5.24 -7.16 7.77
CA ALA A 225 -4.93 -8.59 7.70
C ALA A 225 -5.86 -9.34 6.71
N GLN A 226 -5.98 -8.84 5.47
CA GLN A 226 -6.87 -9.38 4.42
C GLN A 226 -8.37 -9.32 4.77
N GLY A 227 -8.75 -8.48 5.74
CA GLY A 227 -10.12 -8.33 6.22
C GLY A 227 -10.43 -9.05 7.54
N LEU A 228 -9.47 -9.78 8.13
CA LEU A 228 -9.63 -10.39 9.45
C LEU A 228 -9.85 -9.34 10.56
N LEU A 229 -9.20 -8.19 10.46
CA LEU A 229 -9.37 -7.07 11.40
C LEU A 229 -10.61 -6.23 11.02
N THR A 230 -11.71 -6.91 10.77
CA THR A 230 -13.06 -6.33 10.57
C THR A 230 -14.09 -7.21 11.28
N ASN A 231 -15.32 -6.74 11.41
CA ASN A 231 -16.42 -7.54 11.95
C ASN A 231 -16.97 -8.61 10.98
N LYS A 232 -16.41 -8.69 9.76
CA LYS A 232 -16.93 -9.53 8.68
C LYS A 232 -16.95 -11.02 9.02
N TYR A 233 -15.95 -11.51 9.76
CA TYR A 233 -15.76 -12.92 10.08
C TYR A 233 -16.31 -13.33 11.46
N LEU A 234 -16.80 -12.41 12.29
CA LEU A 234 -17.31 -12.70 13.64
C LEU A 234 -18.52 -13.64 13.67
N LYS A 235 -19.28 -13.70 12.56
CA LYS A 235 -20.47 -14.57 12.42
C LYS A 235 -20.27 -15.75 11.47
N GLY A 236 -19.03 -16.11 11.20
CA GLY A 236 -18.63 -17.13 10.21
C GLY A 236 -18.01 -16.52 8.96
N ILE A 237 -17.65 -17.37 7.98
CA ILE A 237 -17.04 -16.95 6.71
C ILE A 237 -18.15 -16.63 5.71
N PRO A 238 -18.39 -15.34 5.34
CA PRO A 238 -19.39 -15.00 4.34
C PRO A 238 -18.99 -15.52 2.96
N ALA A 239 -19.96 -15.97 2.17
CA ALA A 239 -19.74 -16.52 0.82
C ALA A 239 -19.08 -15.53 -0.16
N ASP A 240 -19.28 -14.21 0.05
CA ASP A 240 -18.68 -13.13 -0.73
C ASP A 240 -17.32 -12.66 -0.19
N SER A 241 -16.80 -13.31 0.86
CA SER A 241 -15.53 -12.95 1.50
C SER A 241 -14.31 -13.44 0.72
N ARG A 242 -13.13 -12.85 1.01
CA ARG A 242 -11.87 -13.30 0.43
C ARG A 242 -11.52 -14.74 0.83
N ALA A 243 -11.86 -15.15 2.06
CA ALA A 243 -11.61 -16.50 2.56
C ALA A 243 -12.49 -17.57 1.88
N ALA A 244 -13.63 -17.17 1.29
CA ALA A 244 -14.50 -18.08 0.55
C ALA A 244 -14.12 -18.22 -0.94
N LYS A 245 -13.19 -17.39 -1.46
CA LYS A 245 -12.78 -17.45 -2.87
C LYS A 245 -11.62 -18.43 -3.04
N PRO A 246 -11.71 -19.42 -3.98
CA PRO A 246 -10.67 -20.46 -4.18
C PRO A 246 -9.28 -19.87 -4.51
N HIS A 247 -9.25 -18.67 -5.10
CA HIS A 247 -8.01 -17.98 -5.49
C HIS A 247 -7.75 -16.75 -4.60
N GLY A 248 -8.36 -16.68 -3.41
CA GLY A 248 -8.13 -15.61 -2.44
C GLY A 248 -6.78 -15.78 -1.74
N PHE A 249 -6.11 -14.68 -1.43
CA PHE A 249 -4.85 -14.69 -0.63
C PHE A 249 -5.10 -14.99 0.86
N LEU A 250 -6.32 -14.84 1.35
CA LEU A 250 -6.75 -15.32 2.66
C LEU A 250 -7.38 -16.70 2.46
N GLN A 251 -6.75 -17.73 3.00
CA GLN A 251 -7.27 -19.08 2.95
C GLN A 251 -8.13 -19.35 4.19
N GLU A 252 -9.10 -20.28 4.07
CA GLU A 252 -10.01 -20.65 5.16
C GLU A 252 -9.26 -21.10 6.42
N ASN A 253 -8.18 -21.88 6.25
CA ASN A 253 -7.33 -22.36 7.34
C ASN A 253 -6.58 -21.24 8.09
N GLN A 254 -6.49 -20.04 7.54
CA GLN A 254 -5.91 -18.87 8.19
C GLN A 254 -6.92 -18.12 9.11
N VAL A 255 -8.21 -18.47 9.00
CA VAL A 255 -9.29 -17.98 9.88
C VAL A 255 -9.45 -18.96 11.04
N SER A 256 -8.45 -19.05 11.91
CA SER A 256 -8.46 -19.95 13.05
C SER A 256 -9.38 -19.45 14.17
N GLU A 257 -9.89 -20.37 15.02
CA GLU A 257 -10.73 -20.04 16.16
C GLU A 257 -10.01 -19.09 17.13
N ASP A 258 -8.72 -19.30 17.40
CA ASP A 258 -7.90 -18.39 18.22
C ASP A 258 -7.90 -16.95 17.67
N LYS A 259 -7.70 -16.79 16.35
CA LYS A 259 -7.78 -15.48 15.73
C LYS A 259 -9.17 -14.86 15.84
N LEU A 260 -10.23 -15.65 15.69
CA LEU A 260 -11.60 -15.14 15.84
C LEU A 260 -11.89 -14.69 17.25
N ILE A 261 -11.37 -15.38 18.27
CA ILE A 261 -11.46 -14.95 19.68
C ILE A 261 -10.75 -13.61 19.87
N LYS A 262 -9.52 -13.47 19.35
CA LYS A 262 -8.78 -12.19 19.39
C LYS A 262 -9.52 -11.08 18.65
N VAL A 263 -10.06 -11.35 17.47
CA VAL A 263 -10.88 -10.41 16.69
C VAL A 263 -12.11 -9.96 17.49
N GLY A 264 -12.80 -10.88 18.17
CA GLY A 264 -13.95 -10.56 19.04
C GLY A 264 -13.59 -9.58 20.14
N LYS A 265 -12.52 -9.87 20.91
CA LYS A 265 -12.04 -8.99 22.00
C LYS A 265 -11.56 -7.61 21.47
N LEU A 266 -10.85 -7.59 20.33
CA LEU A 266 -10.45 -6.33 19.69
C LEU A 266 -11.65 -5.52 19.21
N ASN A 267 -12.71 -6.19 18.71
CA ASN A 267 -13.93 -5.52 18.30
C ASN A 267 -14.69 -4.90 19.47
N GLU A 268 -14.73 -5.56 20.65
CA GLU A 268 -15.29 -4.99 21.88
C GLU A 268 -14.56 -3.68 22.26
N LEU A 269 -13.21 -3.72 22.26
CA LEU A 269 -12.40 -2.54 22.54
C LEU A 269 -12.64 -1.42 21.50
N ALA A 270 -12.76 -1.77 20.22
CA ALA A 270 -13.07 -0.78 19.18
C ALA A 270 -14.40 -0.09 19.42
N LEU A 271 -15.44 -0.84 19.81
CA LEU A 271 -16.76 -0.28 20.14
C LEU A 271 -16.70 0.66 21.34
N GLU A 272 -15.93 0.34 22.40
CA GLU A 272 -15.70 1.24 23.55
C GLU A 272 -15.07 2.56 23.10
N ARG A 273 -14.19 2.53 22.06
CA ARG A 273 -13.57 3.71 21.45
C ARG A 273 -14.49 4.49 20.51
N GLY A 274 -15.71 4.01 20.27
CA GLY A 274 -16.63 4.56 19.27
C GLY A 274 -16.16 4.35 17.81
N GLN A 275 -15.37 3.31 17.58
CA GLN A 275 -14.82 2.97 16.27
C GLN A 275 -15.28 1.58 15.83
N THR A 276 -15.29 1.33 14.50
CA THR A 276 -15.29 -0.05 14.01
C THR A 276 -13.92 -0.69 14.24
N LEU A 277 -13.84 -2.03 14.25
CA LEU A 277 -12.56 -2.73 14.36
C LEU A 277 -11.58 -2.31 13.24
N ALA A 278 -12.09 -2.14 12.01
CA ALA A 278 -11.28 -1.68 10.89
C ALA A 278 -10.69 -0.28 11.15
N GLN A 279 -11.50 0.66 11.63
CA GLN A 279 -11.05 2.01 11.99
C GLN A 279 -9.99 1.97 13.09
N MET A 280 -10.23 1.20 14.16
CA MET A 280 -9.26 1.05 15.24
C MET A 280 -7.94 0.43 14.76
N ALA A 281 -7.98 -0.59 13.90
CA ALA A 281 -6.78 -1.24 13.36
C ALA A 281 -5.95 -0.28 12.48
N LEU A 282 -6.59 0.57 11.68
CA LEU A 282 -5.91 1.61 10.90
C LEU A 282 -5.34 2.70 11.82
N ALA A 283 -6.11 3.18 12.78
CA ALA A 283 -5.66 4.15 13.78
C ALA A 283 -4.47 3.63 14.60
N TRP A 284 -4.47 2.33 14.93
CA TRP A 284 -3.37 1.69 15.67
C TRP A 284 -2.05 1.71 14.90
N LEU A 285 -2.07 1.58 13.58
CA LEU A 285 -0.87 1.78 12.76
C LEU A 285 -0.46 3.26 12.74
N LEU A 286 -1.41 4.16 12.54
CA LEU A 286 -1.16 5.60 12.43
C LEU A 286 -0.71 6.27 13.75
N LYS A 287 -0.90 5.60 14.91
CA LYS A 287 -0.37 6.11 16.21
C LYS A 287 1.15 6.20 16.23
N ASP A 288 1.82 5.36 15.44
CA ASP A 288 3.29 5.37 15.31
C ASP A 288 3.72 6.44 14.30
N GLN A 289 4.47 7.41 14.77
CA GLN A 289 4.93 8.53 13.93
C GLN A 289 5.92 8.12 12.82
N ARG A 290 6.51 6.92 12.92
CA ARG A 290 7.36 6.33 11.89
C ARG A 290 6.56 5.85 10.68
N ILE A 291 5.22 5.68 10.83
CA ILE A 291 4.33 5.33 9.72
C ILE A 291 3.94 6.59 8.97
N THR A 292 4.39 6.70 7.73
CA THR A 292 4.09 7.85 6.86
C THR A 292 2.65 7.83 6.37
N SER A 293 2.19 6.66 5.92
CA SER A 293 0.85 6.45 5.35
C SER A 293 0.44 5.00 5.56
N VAL A 294 -0.84 4.70 5.58
CA VAL A 294 -1.36 3.32 5.63
C VAL A 294 -2.07 3.02 4.31
N LEU A 295 -1.67 1.94 3.65
CA LEU A 295 -2.20 1.55 2.35
C LEU A 295 -3.44 0.68 2.51
N ILE A 296 -4.60 1.21 2.14
CA ILE A 296 -5.88 0.48 2.18
C ILE A 296 -6.35 0.09 0.79
N GLY A 297 -7.13 -0.99 0.71
CA GLY A 297 -7.91 -1.36 -0.48
C GLY A 297 -9.39 -1.21 -0.21
N ALA A 298 -10.18 -0.87 -1.24
CA ALA A 298 -11.62 -0.80 -1.17
C ALA A 298 -12.25 -1.51 -2.37
N SER A 299 -13.37 -2.20 -2.17
CA SER A 299 -14.18 -2.80 -3.24
C SER A 299 -15.45 -1.99 -3.51
N LYS A 300 -15.79 -1.04 -2.64
CA LYS A 300 -16.95 -0.15 -2.73
C LYS A 300 -16.61 1.21 -2.11
N PRO A 301 -17.21 2.32 -2.59
CA PRO A 301 -17.00 3.66 -2.03
C PRO A 301 -17.28 3.77 -0.53
N GLU A 302 -18.29 3.02 -0.03
CA GLU A 302 -18.70 3.05 1.38
C GLU A 302 -17.57 2.52 2.31
N GLN A 303 -16.83 1.50 1.86
CA GLN A 303 -15.68 0.97 2.61
C GLN A 303 -14.55 2.00 2.75
N LEU A 304 -14.31 2.78 1.69
CA LEU A 304 -13.34 3.86 1.73
C LEU A 304 -13.79 4.95 2.72
N THR A 305 -15.07 5.34 2.65
CA THR A 305 -15.65 6.33 3.58
C THR A 305 -15.55 5.85 5.02
N ASP A 306 -15.87 4.58 5.31
CA ASP A 306 -15.75 4.01 6.66
C ASP A 306 -14.29 4.00 7.13
N SER A 307 -13.37 3.55 6.30
CA SER A 307 -11.94 3.49 6.65
C SER A 307 -11.37 4.87 6.99
N LEU A 308 -11.76 5.93 6.28
CA LEU A 308 -11.31 7.29 6.54
C LEU A 308 -11.75 7.84 7.89
N GLN A 309 -12.81 7.30 8.50
CA GLN A 309 -13.22 7.70 9.85
C GLN A 309 -12.18 7.33 10.92
N CYS A 310 -11.21 6.47 10.62
CA CYS A 310 -10.09 6.17 11.53
C CYS A 310 -9.31 7.42 11.93
N LEU A 311 -9.27 8.44 11.05
CA LEU A 311 -8.55 9.70 11.28
C LEU A 311 -9.16 10.57 12.38
N ASN A 312 -10.42 10.32 12.75
CA ASN A 312 -11.10 11.08 13.80
C ASN A 312 -10.61 10.71 15.21
N ASN A 313 -9.99 9.52 15.39
CA ASN A 313 -9.49 9.07 16.70
C ASN A 313 -8.26 8.16 16.50
N THR A 314 -7.10 8.76 16.35
CA THR A 314 -5.81 8.06 16.19
C THR A 314 -5.01 7.96 17.50
N GLN A 315 -5.50 8.57 18.58
CA GLN A 315 -4.83 8.53 19.87
C GLN A 315 -5.26 7.29 20.66
N PHE A 316 -4.33 6.70 21.39
CA PHE A 316 -4.56 5.58 22.29
C PHE A 316 -4.04 5.88 23.68
N SER A 317 -4.81 5.54 24.72
CA SER A 317 -4.32 5.58 26.06
C SER A 317 -3.34 4.42 26.34
N PRO A 318 -2.46 4.53 27.35
CA PRO A 318 -1.61 3.41 27.76
C PRO A 318 -2.42 2.16 28.13
N GLU A 319 -3.59 2.32 28.74
CA GLU A 319 -4.49 1.23 29.14
C GLU A 319 -5.05 0.50 27.90
N GLU A 320 -5.48 1.25 26.86
CA GLU A 320 -5.95 0.67 25.60
C GLU A 320 -4.84 -0.11 24.90
N LEU A 321 -3.62 0.44 24.83
CA LEU A 321 -2.47 -0.25 24.23
C LEU A 321 -2.13 -1.54 25.00
N ASN A 322 -2.11 -1.51 26.33
CA ASN A 322 -1.87 -2.68 27.16
C ASN A 322 -2.95 -3.75 26.97
N ARG A 323 -4.22 -3.35 26.83
CA ARG A 323 -5.32 -4.29 26.53
C ARG A 323 -5.13 -4.91 25.14
N ILE A 324 -4.75 -4.14 24.12
CA ILE A 324 -4.46 -4.65 22.77
C ILE A 324 -3.32 -5.66 22.83
N GLU A 325 -2.21 -5.33 23.51
CA GLU A 325 -1.09 -6.26 23.66
C GLU A 325 -1.51 -7.57 24.36
N GLY A 326 -2.28 -7.48 25.45
CA GLY A 326 -2.80 -8.65 26.18
C GLY A 326 -3.78 -9.51 25.37
N ILE A 327 -4.42 -8.95 24.33
CA ILE A 327 -5.28 -9.72 23.43
C ILE A 327 -4.45 -10.39 22.34
N LEU A 328 -3.39 -9.72 21.86
CA LEU A 328 -2.59 -10.20 20.73
C LEU A 328 -1.59 -11.29 21.12
N HIS A 329 -1.11 -11.29 22.36
CA HIS A 329 -0.27 -12.34 22.95
C HIS A 329 -1.10 -13.41 23.62
#